data_c31495b2812573330d8eef7f2449ff73
#
_entry.id   c31495b2812573330d8eef7f2449ff73
#
_cell.length_a   1.000
_cell.length_b   1.000
_cell.length_c   1.000
_cell.angle_alpha   90.00
_cell.angle_beta   90.00
_cell.angle_gamma   90.00
#
_symmetry.space_group_name_H-M   'P 1'
#
loop_
_entity.id
_entity.type
_entity.pdbx_description
1 polymer ?
#
loop_
_entity_poly.entity_id
_entity_poly.type
_entity_poly.pdbx_seq_one_letter_code
_entity_poly.pdbx_strand_id
1 'polypeptide(L)'
;VNTVGLCHGVQGGAKLISKALGSENDTDLEYMCSGINHMTWYIELKYKGKNVTKDELVEALENHPEISKQEKVRIDILKRFGLFSTESNGHLSEYLPWYRKRVEEIPKWIDLSNWIHGETGGYLRVTSEKRNWFVEDFSKFLNESGIDLSTYKRSTEHGSYIIEAIETNRSYRGHFNVVNNGTITNLPDDCVIESTGMVDKDGIKMIKGIELPMACASLCRTSIDVQRMAVKAAIEGDINLLKLAVLQDPLVSAVCSPDEVWAMVDEMLVAQSKWLPQYQNEMDQALERIKKSTVKKKNFKGAARMKTRSPEELKNDKESSLLVEAQAFEFDK
;
A
#
# COMPACT_ATOMS: atom_id res chain seq x y z
N VAL A 1 -16.98 -17.66 -8.70
CA VAL A 1 -16.72 -16.88 -7.48
C VAL A 1 -16.38 -15.47 -7.89
N ASN A 2 -17.10 -14.49 -7.37
CA ASN A 2 -16.78 -13.09 -7.56
C ASN A 2 -15.72 -12.68 -6.52
N THR A 3 -14.61 -12.11 -7.00
CA THR A 3 -13.51 -11.65 -6.14
C THR A 3 -13.38 -10.14 -6.28
N VAL A 4 -13.24 -9.45 -5.16
CA VAL A 4 -12.96 -8.01 -5.11
C VAL A 4 -11.84 -7.78 -4.12
N GLY A 5 -10.89 -6.93 -4.47
CA GLY A 5 -9.86 -6.47 -3.55
C GLY A 5 -10.35 -5.25 -2.77
N LEU A 6 -9.94 -5.14 -1.53
CA LEU A 6 -10.27 -4.03 -0.63
C LEU A 6 -8.99 -3.46 -0.03
N CYS A 7 -8.94 -2.14 0.06
CA CYS A 7 -7.87 -1.40 0.74
C CYS A 7 -8.50 -0.26 1.54
N HIS A 8 -7.95 0.02 2.72
CA HIS A 8 -8.42 1.11 3.59
C HIS A 8 -7.60 2.41 3.46
N GLY A 9 -6.63 2.47 2.55
CA GLY A 9 -5.82 3.68 2.30
C GLY A 9 -6.66 4.90 1.95
N VAL A 10 -7.73 4.71 1.16
CA VAL A 10 -8.68 5.77 0.82
C VAL A 10 -9.35 6.35 2.07
N GLN A 11 -9.85 5.50 2.96
CA GLN A 11 -10.53 5.95 4.20
C GLN A 11 -9.55 6.62 5.16
N GLY A 12 -8.35 6.05 5.32
CA GLY A 12 -7.29 6.64 6.14
C GLY A 12 -6.86 8.01 5.65
N GLY A 13 -6.68 8.17 4.34
CA GLY A 13 -6.37 9.46 3.72
C GLY A 13 -7.51 10.47 3.85
N ALA A 14 -8.77 10.04 3.75
CA ALA A 14 -9.93 10.93 3.95
C ALA A 14 -9.99 11.45 5.39
N LYS A 15 -9.77 10.59 6.40
CA LYS A 15 -9.67 11.02 7.81
C LYS A 15 -8.55 12.04 8.02
N LEU A 16 -7.40 11.81 7.40
CA LEU A 16 -6.27 12.74 7.47
C LEU A 16 -6.61 14.10 6.85
N ILE A 17 -7.27 14.13 5.69
CA ILE A 17 -7.73 15.37 5.05
C ILE A 17 -8.76 16.07 5.93
N SER A 18 -9.75 15.35 6.48
CA SER A 18 -10.74 15.93 7.40
C SER A 18 -10.07 16.58 8.60
N LYS A 19 -9.10 15.90 9.21
CA LYS A 19 -8.31 16.44 10.34
C LYS A 19 -7.55 17.70 9.95
N ALA A 20 -6.90 17.71 8.78
CA ALA A 20 -6.18 18.89 8.29
C ALA A 20 -7.10 20.09 8.05
N LEU A 21 -8.32 19.85 7.57
CA LEU A 21 -9.35 20.88 7.36
C LEU A 21 -10.09 21.28 8.64
N GLY A 22 -9.71 20.73 9.79
CA GLY A 22 -10.27 21.11 11.10
C GLY A 22 -11.61 20.45 11.43
N SER A 23 -11.93 19.30 10.84
CA SER A 23 -13.11 18.50 11.18
C SER A 23 -12.70 17.20 11.87
N GLU A 24 -13.43 16.84 12.92
CA GLU A 24 -13.38 15.52 13.56
C GLU A 24 -14.47 14.59 12.99
N ASN A 25 -15.33 15.10 12.11
CA ASN A 25 -16.47 14.38 11.59
C ASN A 25 -16.22 13.95 10.12
N ASP A 26 -16.10 12.65 9.90
CA ASP A 26 -15.87 12.05 8.58
C ASP A 26 -16.98 12.38 7.55
N THR A 27 -18.17 12.78 8.01
CA THR A 27 -19.31 13.13 7.14
C THR A 27 -19.18 14.52 6.47
N ASP A 28 -18.27 15.37 6.94
CA ASP A 28 -18.04 16.69 6.36
C ASP A 28 -17.26 16.65 5.04
N LEU A 29 -16.59 15.52 4.75
CA LEU A 29 -15.77 15.33 3.54
C LEU A 29 -16.46 14.40 2.54
N GLU A 30 -16.77 14.93 1.37
CA GLU A 30 -17.19 14.16 0.21
C GLU A 30 -16.00 14.03 -0.75
N TYR A 31 -15.77 12.83 -1.28
CA TYR A 31 -14.63 12.61 -2.17
C TYR A 31 -14.88 11.51 -3.20
N MET A 32 -14.13 11.57 -4.29
CA MET A 32 -14.02 10.50 -5.26
C MET A 32 -12.54 10.19 -5.50
N CYS A 33 -12.20 8.91 -5.48
CA CYS A 33 -10.84 8.43 -5.71
C CYS A 33 -10.78 7.52 -6.91
N SER A 34 -9.66 7.56 -7.62
CA SER A 34 -9.40 6.68 -8.76
C SER A 34 -7.91 6.52 -9.01
N GLY A 35 -7.50 5.31 -9.39
CA GLY A 35 -6.11 4.94 -9.67
C GLY A 35 -5.92 3.44 -9.62
N ILE A 36 -4.80 2.99 -9.06
CA ILE A 36 -4.52 1.59 -8.74
C ILE A 36 -4.24 1.45 -7.26
N ASN A 37 -4.33 0.24 -6.72
CA ASN A 37 -4.06 -0.01 -5.31
C ASN A 37 -2.71 0.60 -4.87
N HIS A 38 -2.71 1.32 -3.75
CA HIS A 38 -1.61 2.10 -3.19
C HIS A 38 -1.09 3.26 -4.07
N MET A 39 -1.70 3.51 -5.23
CA MET A 39 -1.45 4.69 -6.06
C MET A 39 -2.79 5.21 -6.61
N THR A 40 -3.70 5.48 -5.70
CA THR A 40 -5.02 6.05 -5.95
C THR A 40 -5.00 7.53 -5.58
N TRP A 41 -5.80 8.33 -6.29
CA TRP A 41 -5.78 9.79 -6.21
C TRP A 41 -7.14 10.33 -5.82
N TYR A 42 -7.20 11.31 -4.94
CA TYR A 42 -8.41 12.09 -4.69
C TYR A 42 -8.65 13.01 -5.88
N ILE A 43 -9.53 12.60 -6.80
CA ILE A 43 -9.86 13.35 -8.02
C ILE A 43 -10.96 14.39 -7.79
N GLU A 44 -11.78 14.20 -6.77
CA GLU A 44 -12.74 15.18 -6.28
C GLU A 44 -12.68 15.23 -4.77
N LEU A 45 -12.72 16.46 -4.23
CA LEU A 45 -12.80 16.72 -2.80
C LEU A 45 -13.77 17.86 -2.55
N LYS A 46 -14.74 17.63 -1.64
CA LYS A 46 -15.62 18.69 -1.12
C LYS A 46 -15.64 18.64 0.39
N TYR A 47 -15.49 19.78 1.01
CA TYR A 47 -15.58 19.95 2.44
C TYR A 47 -16.75 20.83 2.78
N LYS A 48 -17.70 20.31 3.58
CA LYS A 48 -18.97 21.00 3.92
C LYS A 48 -19.68 21.52 2.67
N GLY A 49 -19.74 20.69 1.63
CA GLY A 49 -20.41 20.96 0.35
C GLY A 49 -19.67 21.91 -0.60
N LYS A 50 -18.46 22.40 -0.26
CA LYS A 50 -17.64 23.27 -1.10
C LYS A 50 -16.45 22.51 -1.65
N ASN A 51 -16.13 22.71 -2.94
CA ASN A 51 -14.93 22.14 -3.53
C ASN A 51 -13.69 22.62 -2.77
N VAL A 52 -12.77 21.69 -2.51
CA VAL A 52 -11.45 21.99 -1.93
C VAL A 52 -10.45 22.12 -3.07
N THR A 53 -9.86 23.29 -3.19
CA THR A 53 -8.81 23.52 -4.19
C THR A 53 -7.48 22.88 -3.74
N LYS A 54 -6.57 22.69 -4.71
CA LYS A 54 -5.21 22.20 -4.42
C LYS A 54 -4.51 23.08 -3.39
N ASP A 55 -4.60 24.40 -3.55
CA ASP A 55 -3.86 25.34 -2.71
C ASP A 55 -4.42 25.37 -1.28
N GLU A 56 -5.75 25.34 -1.11
CA GLU A 56 -6.40 25.20 0.19
C GLU A 56 -6.00 23.88 0.89
N LEU A 57 -5.94 22.77 0.15
CA LEU A 57 -5.52 21.51 0.72
C LEU A 57 -4.04 21.52 1.12
N VAL A 58 -3.16 22.08 0.29
CA VAL A 58 -1.73 22.25 0.61
C VAL A 58 -1.57 23.08 1.87
N GLU A 59 -2.26 24.22 1.95
CA GLU A 59 -2.20 25.10 3.12
C GLU A 59 -2.66 24.38 4.40
N ALA A 60 -3.79 23.67 4.33
CA ALA A 60 -4.32 22.93 5.47
C ALA A 60 -3.36 21.84 5.97
N LEU A 61 -2.75 21.07 5.05
CA LEU A 61 -1.80 20.01 5.38
C LEU A 61 -0.50 20.56 5.94
N GLU A 62 0.04 21.66 5.38
CA GLU A 62 1.29 22.27 5.85
C GLU A 62 1.15 22.99 7.18
N ASN A 63 -0.01 23.58 7.47
CA ASN A 63 -0.27 24.24 8.73
C ASN A 63 -0.59 23.27 9.88
N HIS A 64 -0.91 22.01 9.58
CA HIS A 64 -1.18 21.02 10.60
C HIS A 64 0.11 20.52 11.26
N PRO A 65 0.29 20.63 12.60
CA PRO A 65 1.57 20.45 13.29
C PRO A 65 2.16 19.04 13.19
N GLU A 66 1.32 18.02 13.03
CA GLU A 66 1.74 16.61 12.88
C GLU A 66 1.81 16.20 11.41
N ILE A 67 0.74 16.47 10.64
CA ILE A 67 0.61 16.04 9.25
C ILE A 67 1.75 16.60 8.39
N SER A 68 2.10 17.87 8.57
CA SER A 68 3.20 18.54 7.86
C SER A 68 4.55 17.84 8.03
N LYS A 69 4.76 17.14 9.13
CA LYS A 69 5.99 16.39 9.42
C LYS A 69 5.96 14.97 8.89
N GLN A 70 4.78 14.34 8.94
CA GLN A 70 4.60 12.93 8.61
C GLN A 70 4.35 12.69 7.12
N GLU A 71 3.68 13.63 6.42
CA GLU A 71 3.16 13.43 5.07
C GLU A 71 3.93 14.23 3.99
N LYS A 72 5.22 14.42 4.18
CA LYS A 72 6.06 15.28 3.32
C LYS A 72 6.09 14.85 1.85
N VAL A 73 6.13 13.55 1.58
CA VAL A 73 6.10 13.00 0.21
C VAL A 73 4.74 13.27 -0.43
N ARG A 74 3.65 13.02 0.31
CA ARG A 74 2.28 13.22 -0.19
C ARG A 74 2.01 14.70 -0.47
N ILE A 75 2.46 15.58 0.40
CA ILE A 75 2.35 17.05 0.22
C ILE A 75 3.18 17.51 -0.99
N ASP A 76 4.42 17.03 -1.15
CA ASP A 76 5.26 17.37 -2.30
C ASP A 76 4.64 16.87 -3.63
N ILE A 77 4.08 15.67 -3.63
CA ILE A 77 3.35 15.11 -4.77
C ILE A 77 2.09 15.94 -5.07
N LEU A 78 1.30 16.29 -4.07
CA LEU A 78 0.13 17.16 -4.26
C LEU A 78 0.53 18.49 -4.93
N LYS A 79 1.62 19.13 -4.46
CA LYS A 79 2.12 20.37 -5.04
C LYS A 79 2.52 20.23 -6.52
N ARG A 80 3.14 19.11 -6.89
CA ARG A 80 3.66 18.87 -8.24
C ARG A 80 2.63 18.29 -9.19
N PHE A 81 1.86 17.30 -8.75
CA PHE A 81 0.92 16.55 -9.57
C PHE A 81 -0.51 17.08 -9.50
N GLY A 82 -0.82 17.91 -8.53
CA GLY A 82 -2.13 18.55 -8.38
C GLY A 82 -3.17 17.69 -7.66
N LEU A 83 -2.89 16.44 -7.36
CA LEU A 83 -3.78 15.51 -6.65
C LEU A 83 -3.08 14.91 -5.42
N PHE A 84 -3.87 14.70 -4.36
CA PHE A 84 -3.39 14.04 -3.15
C PHE A 84 -3.54 12.51 -3.31
N SER A 85 -2.52 11.77 -2.87
CA SER A 85 -2.55 10.31 -2.87
C SER A 85 -3.31 9.78 -1.67
N THR A 86 -3.96 8.64 -1.83
CA THR A 86 -4.73 7.98 -0.76
C THR A 86 -3.84 7.24 0.23
N GLU A 87 -2.67 6.78 -0.19
CA GLU A 87 -1.81 5.90 0.60
C GLU A 87 -0.84 6.68 1.48
N SER A 88 -0.29 6.02 2.50
CA SER A 88 0.62 6.61 3.47
C SER A 88 1.89 7.18 2.83
N ASN A 89 2.55 8.09 3.55
CA ASN A 89 3.81 8.73 3.13
C ASN A 89 4.90 7.69 2.80
N GLY A 90 5.01 6.65 3.64
CA GLY A 90 5.98 5.57 3.44
C GLY A 90 5.71 4.79 2.16
N HIS A 91 4.50 4.28 1.99
CA HIS A 91 4.11 3.50 0.82
C HIS A 91 4.21 4.29 -0.48
N LEU A 92 3.69 5.52 -0.53
CA LEU A 92 3.84 6.34 -1.73
C LEU A 92 5.30 6.54 -2.13
N SER A 93 6.20 6.72 -1.16
CA SER A 93 7.63 6.87 -1.41
C SER A 93 8.29 5.62 -2.02
N GLU A 94 7.69 4.44 -1.83
CA GLU A 94 8.14 3.16 -2.39
C GLU A 94 7.69 2.96 -3.84
N TYR A 95 6.58 3.56 -4.22
CA TYR A 95 6.06 3.51 -5.60
C TYR A 95 6.70 4.54 -6.53
N LEU A 96 7.53 5.43 -5.99
CA LEU A 96 8.11 6.57 -6.72
C LEU A 96 9.65 6.52 -6.70
N PRO A 97 10.34 6.79 -7.83
CA PRO A 97 11.79 6.65 -7.93
C PRO A 97 12.58 7.80 -7.30
N TRP A 98 11.91 8.76 -6.61
CA TRP A 98 12.57 10.03 -6.29
C TRP A 98 13.01 10.18 -4.85
N TYR A 99 12.27 9.59 -3.89
CA TYR A 99 12.39 9.93 -2.47
C TYR A 99 13.36 9.04 -1.68
N ARG A 100 13.73 7.87 -2.23
CA ARG A 100 14.56 6.87 -1.56
C ARG A 100 15.90 6.58 -2.25
N LYS A 101 16.21 7.23 -3.37
CA LYS A 101 17.41 6.94 -4.17
C LYS A 101 18.71 7.46 -3.55
N ARG A 102 18.67 8.45 -2.66
CA ARG A 102 19.81 9.03 -1.99
C ARG A 102 19.65 8.92 -0.49
N VAL A 103 20.57 8.20 0.13
CA VAL A 103 20.51 7.88 1.58
C VAL A 103 20.42 9.12 2.44
N GLU A 104 21.21 10.14 2.11
CA GLU A 104 21.29 11.41 2.82
C GLU A 104 20.02 12.26 2.72
N GLU A 105 19.20 12.05 1.68
CA GLU A 105 17.94 12.76 1.48
C GLU A 105 16.73 12.06 2.12
N ILE A 106 16.83 10.78 2.42
CA ILE A 106 15.69 10.00 2.95
C ILE A 106 15.11 10.62 4.23
N PRO A 107 15.90 11.01 5.24
CA PRO A 107 15.37 11.63 6.46
C PRO A 107 14.65 12.96 6.24
N LYS A 108 14.88 13.62 5.10
CA LYS A 108 14.15 14.83 4.72
C LYS A 108 12.69 14.55 4.44
N TRP A 109 12.40 13.38 3.86
CA TRP A 109 11.09 13.00 3.33
C TRP A 109 10.33 12.01 4.20
N ILE A 110 11.06 11.17 4.93
CA ILE A 110 10.54 9.95 5.53
C ILE A 110 10.99 9.89 6.99
N ASP A 111 10.04 9.64 7.87
CA ASP A 111 10.32 9.34 9.28
C ASP A 111 10.62 7.84 9.41
N LEU A 112 11.90 7.49 9.48
CA LEU A 112 12.36 6.12 9.60
C LEU A 112 12.14 5.51 11.00
N SER A 113 11.72 6.30 11.98
CA SER A 113 11.38 5.81 13.32
C SER A 113 9.98 5.20 13.39
N ASN A 114 9.15 5.48 12.37
CA ASN A 114 7.76 5.02 12.30
C ASN A 114 7.56 4.11 11.08
N TRP A 115 7.21 2.84 11.32
CA TRP A 115 7.06 1.85 10.25
C TRP A 115 5.94 2.19 9.26
N ILE A 116 4.82 2.78 9.71
CA ILE A 116 3.71 3.19 8.84
C ILE A 116 4.11 4.36 7.92
N HIS A 117 4.86 5.32 8.47
CA HIS A 117 5.21 6.55 7.76
C HIS A 117 6.52 6.46 6.99
N GLY A 118 7.32 5.42 7.19
CA GLY A 118 8.63 5.44 6.58
C GLY A 118 9.36 4.14 6.42
N GLU A 119 9.20 3.17 7.30
CA GLU A 119 10.01 1.97 7.25
C GLU A 119 9.58 1.04 6.11
N THR A 120 10.46 0.82 5.14
CA THR A 120 10.31 -0.26 4.16
C THR A 120 10.61 -1.60 4.83
N GLY A 121 9.76 -2.59 4.58
CA GLY A 121 9.95 -3.93 5.13
C GLY A 121 9.58 -4.07 6.60
N GLY A 122 8.66 -3.25 7.10
CA GLY A 122 8.11 -3.37 8.45
C GLY A 122 7.57 -4.77 8.73
N TYR A 123 6.91 -5.40 7.79
CA TYR A 123 6.49 -6.81 7.88
C TYR A 123 7.65 -7.77 8.03
N LEU A 124 8.74 -7.56 7.29
CA LEU A 124 9.94 -8.38 7.44
C LEU A 124 10.57 -8.23 8.83
N ARG A 125 10.54 -7.01 9.38
CA ARG A 125 10.98 -6.75 10.75
C ARG A 125 10.12 -7.51 11.76
N VAL A 126 8.80 -7.36 11.67
CA VAL A 126 7.84 -8.04 12.57
C VAL A 126 8.02 -9.55 12.53
N THR A 127 8.13 -10.15 11.34
CA THR A 127 8.34 -11.59 11.21
C THR A 127 9.72 -12.04 11.68
N SER A 128 10.78 -11.24 11.50
CA SER A 128 12.13 -11.56 11.96
C SER A 128 12.29 -11.42 13.47
N GLU A 129 11.45 -10.66 14.15
CA GLU A 129 11.38 -10.55 15.60
C GLU A 129 10.64 -11.74 16.25
N LYS A 130 10.23 -12.74 15.46
CA LYS A 130 9.54 -13.97 15.88
C LYS A 130 8.23 -13.74 16.63
N ARG A 131 7.67 -12.55 16.54
CA ARG A 131 6.35 -12.29 17.09
C ARG A 131 5.31 -12.90 16.16
N ASN A 132 4.63 -13.93 16.61
CA ASN A 132 3.58 -14.58 15.85
C ASN A 132 2.25 -14.38 16.57
N TRP A 133 1.55 -13.33 16.19
CA TRP A 133 0.23 -13.01 16.72
C TRP A 133 -0.76 -14.21 16.65
N PHE A 134 -0.73 -14.96 15.56
CA PHE A 134 -1.59 -16.13 15.41
C PHE A 134 -1.31 -17.21 16.46
N VAL A 135 -0.05 -17.40 16.82
CA VAL A 135 0.31 -18.41 17.82
C VAL A 135 0.04 -17.91 19.25
N GLU A 136 0.35 -16.64 19.51
CA GLU A 136 0.33 -16.10 20.87
C GLU A 136 -1.03 -15.55 21.29
N ASP A 137 -1.68 -14.80 20.41
CA ASP A 137 -2.90 -14.07 20.75
C ASP A 137 -4.17 -14.76 20.23
N PHE A 138 -4.15 -15.32 19.04
CA PHE A 138 -5.30 -16.02 18.46
C PHE A 138 -5.66 -17.29 19.25
N SER A 139 -4.66 -18.00 19.79
CA SER A 139 -4.90 -19.14 20.67
C SER A 139 -5.58 -18.74 21.98
N LYS A 140 -5.24 -17.57 22.53
CA LYS A 140 -5.92 -17.03 23.73
C LYS A 140 -7.36 -16.67 23.39
N PHE A 141 -7.56 -15.95 22.30
CA PHE A 141 -8.89 -15.58 21.81
C PHE A 141 -9.80 -16.79 21.60
N LEU A 142 -9.31 -17.89 21.01
CA LEU A 142 -10.09 -19.12 20.85
C LEU A 142 -10.42 -19.83 22.15
N ASN A 143 -9.58 -19.67 23.18
CA ASN A 143 -9.76 -20.32 24.48
C ASN A 143 -10.53 -19.45 25.50
N GLU A 144 -10.74 -18.18 25.23
CA GLU A 144 -11.59 -17.32 26.04
C GLU A 144 -13.05 -17.70 25.81
N SER A 145 -13.67 -18.27 26.86
CA SER A 145 -15.06 -18.70 26.82
C SER A 145 -16.01 -17.50 26.80
N GLY A 146 -16.70 -17.35 25.68
CA GLY A 146 -17.85 -16.46 25.56
C GLY A 146 -17.51 -15.08 25.00
N ILE A 147 -17.46 -15.01 23.67
CA ILE A 147 -17.46 -13.72 22.98
C ILE A 147 -18.86 -13.11 23.17
N ASP A 148 -18.95 -12.02 23.93
CA ASP A 148 -20.17 -11.24 24.00
C ASP A 148 -20.34 -10.40 22.73
N LEU A 149 -21.07 -10.93 21.77
CA LEU A 149 -21.35 -10.26 20.50
C LEU A 149 -22.09 -8.92 20.66
N SER A 150 -22.72 -8.66 21.82
CA SER A 150 -23.41 -7.39 22.07
C SER A 150 -22.44 -6.22 22.26
N THR A 151 -21.18 -6.51 22.62
CA THR A 151 -20.12 -5.50 22.78
C THR A 151 -19.43 -5.14 21.46
N TYR A 152 -19.61 -5.94 20.42
CA TYR A 152 -18.97 -5.70 19.12
C TYR A 152 -19.59 -4.50 18.42
N LYS A 153 -18.71 -3.53 18.09
CA LYS A 153 -19.07 -2.44 17.21
C LYS A 153 -18.58 -2.74 15.80
N ARG A 154 -19.41 -2.42 14.82
CA ARG A 154 -19.02 -2.55 13.42
C ARG A 154 -17.85 -1.63 13.11
N SER A 155 -16.79 -2.18 12.54
CA SER A 155 -15.65 -1.40 12.07
C SER A 155 -16.01 -0.57 10.83
N THR A 156 -15.11 0.33 10.41
CA THR A 156 -15.25 1.12 9.19
C THR A 156 -14.84 0.36 7.93
N GLU A 157 -14.41 -0.91 8.07
CA GLU A 157 -13.96 -1.75 6.97
C GLU A 157 -15.08 -2.06 5.98
N HIS A 158 -14.74 -2.06 4.68
CA HIS A 158 -15.70 -2.22 3.58
C HIS A 158 -16.46 -3.56 3.60
N GLY A 159 -15.82 -4.66 4.01
CA GLY A 159 -16.33 -6.01 3.83
C GLY A 159 -17.74 -6.21 4.38
N SER A 160 -17.99 -5.79 5.61
CA SER A 160 -19.29 -5.94 6.25
C SER A 160 -20.39 -5.09 5.58
N TYR A 161 -20.05 -3.90 5.08
CA TYR A 161 -20.99 -3.03 4.36
C TYR A 161 -21.33 -3.57 2.97
N ILE A 162 -20.39 -4.22 2.30
CA ILE A 162 -20.60 -4.89 1.01
C ILE A 162 -21.58 -6.07 1.21
N ILE A 163 -21.34 -6.91 2.21
CA ILE A 163 -22.22 -8.03 2.53
C ILE A 163 -23.64 -7.53 2.83
N GLU A 164 -23.76 -6.52 3.70
CA GLU A 164 -25.05 -5.93 4.01
C GLU A 164 -25.75 -5.38 2.76
N ALA A 165 -25.03 -4.66 1.89
CA ALA A 165 -25.60 -4.08 0.69
C ALA A 165 -26.16 -5.15 -0.26
N ILE A 166 -25.44 -6.26 -0.45
CA ILE A 166 -25.88 -7.38 -1.28
C ILE A 166 -27.12 -8.06 -0.67
N GLU A 167 -27.10 -8.34 0.62
CA GLU A 167 -28.19 -9.09 1.29
C GLU A 167 -29.45 -8.25 1.51
N THR A 168 -29.32 -6.95 1.80
CA THR A 168 -30.46 -6.09 2.17
C THR A 168 -30.89 -5.12 1.08
N ASN A 169 -30.17 -5.06 -0.03
CA ASN A 169 -30.36 -4.06 -1.08
C ASN A 169 -30.18 -2.60 -0.61
N ARG A 170 -29.47 -2.36 0.48
CA ARG A 170 -29.05 -1.01 0.89
C ARG A 170 -27.82 -0.65 0.10
N SER A 171 -27.89 0.38 -0.72
CA SER A 171 -26.73 0.84 -1.49
C SER A 171 -25.60 1.30 -0.57
N TYR A 172 -24.39 0.82 -0.85
CA TYR A 172 -23.18 1.25 -0.20
C TYR A 172 -22.21 1.83 -1.21
N ARG A 173 -21.68 3.03 -0.94
CA ARG A 173 -20.64 3.67 -1.76
C ARG A 173 -19.27 3.34 -1.15
N GLY A 174 -18.40 2.77 -1.96
CA GLY A 174 -17.07 2.37 -1.51
C GLY A 174 -16.02 2.53 -2.60
N HIS A 175 -14.82 2.02 -2.31
CA HIS A 175 -13.71 1.96 -3.25
C HIS A 175 -13.32 0.50 -3.39
N PHE A 176 -13.21 0.05 -4.64
CA PHE A 176 -13.08 -1.37 -4.95
C PHE A 176 -11.91 -1.59 -5.89
N ASN A 177 -11.13 -2.65 -5.61
CA ASN A 177 -10.09 -3.12 -6.51
C ASN A 177 -10.72 -4.17 -7.45
N VAL A 178 -10.91 -3.78 -8.68
CA VAL A 178 -11.55 -4.59 -9.74
C VAL A 178 -10.84 -4.41 -11.07
N VAL A 179 -11.12 -5.29 -12.03
CA VAL A 179 -10.65 -5.10 -13.41
C VAL A 179 -11.21 -3.79 -13.97
N ASN A 180 -10.37 -3.01 -14.65
CA ASN A 180 -10.68 -1.66 -15.12
C ASN A 180 -11.94 -1.61 -16.01
N ASN A 181 -11.97 -2.39 -17.06
CA ASN A 181 -13.11 -2.54 -17.95
C ASN A 181 -13.79 -1.18 -18.28
N GLY A 182 -12.98 -0.20 -18.68
CA GLY A 182 -13.42 1.15 -19.07
C GLY A 182 -13.81 2.08 -17.90
N THR A 183 -13.50 1.74 -16.67
CA THR A 183 -13.72 2.60 -15.50
C THR A 183 -12.79 3.82 -15.58
N ILE A 184 -11.48 3.58 -15.78
CA ILE A 184 -10.48 4.63 -16.02
C ILE A 184 -10.07 4.54 -17.49
N THR A 185 -10.42 5.55 -18.26
CA THR A 185 -10.34 5.52 -19.73
C THR A 185 -8.93 5.59 -20.29
N ASN A 186 -7.97 6.12 -19.54
CA ASN A 186 -6.57 6.26 -19.93
C ASN A 186 -5.63 5.28 -19.22
N LEU A 187 -6.18 4.18 -18.65
CA LEU A 187 -5.46 3.00 -18.21
C LEU A 187 -5.91 1.76 -19.00
N PRO A 188 -5.08 0.68 -19.08
CA PRO A 188 -5.46 -0.54 -19.78
C PRO A 188 -6.73 -1.19 -19.22
N ASP A 189 -7.58 -1.74 -20.08
CA ASP A 189 -8.86 -2.34 -19.68
C ASP A 189 -8.71 -3.60 -18.82
N ASP A 190 -7.63 -4.34 -18.98
CA ASP A 190 -7.35 -5.61 -18.30
C ASP A 190 -6.54 -5.47 -17.00
N CYS A 191 -6.15 -4.25 -16.63
CA CYS A 191 -5.46 -4.04 -15.34
C CYS A 191 -6.47 -4.00 -14.18
N VAL A 192 -5.98 -4.23 -12.96
CA VAL A 192 -6.75 -4.01 -11.74
C VAL A 192 -6.58 -2.55 -11.31
N ILE A 193 -7.71 -1.90 -11.09
CA ILE A 193 -7.76 -0.50 -10.63
C ILE A 193 -8.41 -0.42 -9.25
N GLU A 194 -8.16 0.65 -8.53
CA GLU A 194 -8.90 1.05 -7.34
C GLU A 194 -9.69 2.31 -7.62
N SER A 195 -11.02 2.22 -7.54
CA SER A 195 -11.87 3.36 -7.88
C SER A 195 -13.20 3.33 -7.12
N THR A 196 -13.88 4.46 -7.16
CA THR A 196 -15.19 4.64 -6.53
C THR A 196 -16.27 3.85 -7.27
N GLY A 197 -17.10 3.17 -6.50
CA GLY A 197 -18.27 2.45 -7.01
C GLY A 197 -19.39 2.39 -5.99
N MET A 198 -20.50 1.79 -6.42
CA MET A 198 -21.67 1.48 -5.59
C MET A 198 -21.86 -0.03 -5.54
N VAL A 199 -22.35 -0.54 -4.45
CA VAL A 199 -22.75 -1.94 -4.32
C VAL A 199 -24.18 -2.04 -3.79
N ASP A 200 -24.94 -2.93 -4.37
CA ASP A 200 -26.31 -3.29 -3.98
C ASP A 200 -26.54 -4.81 -4.19
N LYS A 201 -27.76 -5.28 -4.14
CA LYS A 201 -28.12 -6.70 -4.39
C LYS A 201 -27.65 -7.24 -5.74
N ASP A 202 -27.43 -6.37 -6.73
CA ASP A 202 -27.01 -6.76 -8.07
C ASP A 202 -25.46 -6.78 -8.19
N GLY A 203 -24.73 -6.49 -7.11
CA GLY A 203 -23.28 -6.49 -7.03
C GLY A 203 -22.65 -5.09 -7.17
N ILE A 204 -21.36 -5.07 -7.51
CA ILE A 204 -20.55 -3.84 -7.57
C ILE A 204 -20.71 -3.19 -8.95
N LYS A 205 -21.03 -1.90 -8.94
CA LYS A 205 -21.17 -1.04 -10.12
C LYS A 205 -20.18 0.11 -10.02
N MET A 206 -19.16 0.12 -10.89
CA MET A 206 -18.14 1.17 -10.88
C MET A 206 -18.64 2.44 -11.56
N ILE A 207 -18.20 3.59 -11.09
CA ILE A 207 -18.35 4.88 -11.78
C ILE A 207 -17.37 4.89 -12.95
N LYS A 208 -17.89 4.85 -14.17
CA LYS A 208 -17.10 4.72 -15.41
C LYS A 208 -16.78 6.07 -16.06
N GLY A 209 -15.81 6.04 -16.98
CA GLY A 209 -15.47 7.20 -17.80
C GLY A 209 -14.55 8.20 -17.10
N ILE A 210 -13.85 7.78 -16.06
CA ILE A 210 -12.89 8.61 -15.33
C ILE A 210 -11.62 8.74 -16.18
N GLU A 211 -11.15 9.96 -16.38
CA GLU A 211 -9.83 10.22 -16.97
C GLU A 211 -8.91 10.81 -15.91
N LEU A 212 -7.82 10.10 -15.60
CA LEU A 212 -6.80 10.62 -14.69
C LEU A 212 -5.94 11.69 -15.35
N PRO A 213 -5.44 12.70 -14.61
CA PRO A 213 -4.40 13.57 -15.14
C PRO A 213 -3.24 12.74 -15.71
N MET A 214 -2.72 13.14 -16.87
CA MET A 214 -1.72 12.37 -17.62
C MET A 214 -0.53 11.93 -16.75
N ALA A 215 -0.04 12.80 -15.88
CA ALA A 215 1.08 12.50 -14.98
C ALA A 215 0.73 11.39 -13.98
N CYS A 216 -0.46 11.43 -13.36
CA CYS A 216 -0.93 10.40 -12.42
C CYS A 216 -1.15 9.07 -13.15
N ALA A 217 -1.78 9.10 -14.33
CA ALA A 217 -1.98 7.91 -15.16
C ALA A 217 -0.64 7.28 -15.58
N SER A 218 0.39 8.09 -15.86
CA SER A 218 1.73 7.59 -16.20
C SER A 218 2.38 6.81 -15.05
N LEU A 219 2.25 7.31 -13.83
CA LEU A 219 2.74 6.59 -12.63
C LEU A 219 2.00 5.25 -12.46
N CYS A 220 0.67 5.27 -12.57
CA CYS A 220 -0.13 4.05 -12.51
C CYS A 220 0.30 3.03 -13.59
N ARG A 221 0.50 3.46 -14.85
CA ARG A 221 0.93 2.59 -15.95
C ARG A 221 2.27 1.92 -15.68
N THR A 222 3.24 2.64 -15.12
CA THR A 222 4.54 2.05 -14.75
C THR A 222 4.35 0.86 -13.80
N SER A 223 3.56 1.03 -12.74
CA SER A 223 3.28 -0.05 -11.80
C SER A 223 2.44 -1.19 -12.42
N ILE A 224 1.47 -0.86 -13.28
CA ILE A 224 0.68 -1.85 -14.02
C ILE A 224 1.58 -2.74 -14.89
N ASP A 225 2.52 -2.15 -15.60
CA ASP A 225 3.41 -2.90 -16.49
C ASP A 225 4.37 -3.80 -15.70
N VAL A 226 4.87 -3.34 -14.54
CA VAL A 226 5.65 -4.19 -13.61
C VAL A 226 4.82 -5.37 -13.14
N GLN A 227 3.58 -5.14 -12.70
CA GLN A 227 2.66 -6.19 -12.24
C GLN A 227 2.36 -7.21 -13.36
N ARG A 228 2.09 -6.74 -14.58
CA ARG A 228 1.83 -7.61 -15.74
C ARG A 228 3.02 -8.48 -16.07
N MET A 229 4.23 -7.92 -16.10
CA MET A 229 5.46 -8.69 -16.34
C MET A 229 5.69 -9.72 -15.24
N ALA A 230 5.49 -9.33 -13.96
CA ALA A 230 5.66 -10.23 -12.83
C ALA A 230 4.67 -11.41 -12.87
N VAL A 231 3.39 -11.15 -13.15
CA VAL A 231 2.36 -12.18 -13.28
C VAL A 231 2.66 -13.11 -14.46
N LYS A 232 3.00 -12.55 -15.63
CA LYS A 232 3.35 -13.34 -16.81
C LYS A 232 4.58 -14.22 -16.56
N ALA A 233 5.62 -13.64 -15.98
CA ALA A 233 6.84 -14.37 -15.62
C ALA A 233 6.56 -15.53 -14.66
N ALA A 234 5.67 -15.32 -13.69
CA ALA A 234 5.29 -16.36 -12.73
C ALA A 234 4.50 -17.51 -13.37
N ILE A 235 3.60 -17.19 -14.31
CA ILE A 235 2.78 -18.20 -15.01
C ILE A 235 3.63 -19.01 -15.99
N GLU A 236 4.52 -18.37 -16.75
CA GLU A 236 5.31 -18.98 -17.82
C GLU A 236 6.64 -19.57 -17.33
N GLY A 237 7.06 -19.26 -16.09
CA GLY A 237 8.38 -19.62 -15.58
C GLY A 237 9.51 -18.86 -16.28
N ASP A 238 9.23 -17.67 -16.83
CA ASP A 238 10.21 -16.85 -17.55
C ASP A 238 11.07 -16.03 -16.59
N ILE A 239 12.27 -16.51 -16.32
CA ILE A 239 13.25 -15.86 -15.46
C ILE A 239 13.73 -14.51 -15.99
N ASN A 240 13.84 -14.36 -17.31
CA ASN A 240 14.29 -13.11 -17.90
C ASN A 240 13.22 -12.03 -17.74
N LEU A 241 11.97 -12.39 -17.98
CA LEU A 241 10.85 -11.47 -17.77
C LEU A 241 10.70 -11.10 -16.29
N LEU A 242 10.94 -12.04 -15.36
CA LEU A 242 10.97 -11.74 -13.92
C LEU A 242 12.05 -10.70 -13.58
N LYS A 243 13.27 -10.90 -14.09
CA LYS A 243 14.37 -9.93 -13.88
C LYS A 243 14.06 -8.55 -14.46
N LEU A 244 13.42 -8.51 -15.63
CA LEU A 244 13.00 -7.27 -16.28
C LEU A 244 11.88 -6.57 -15.48
N ALA A 245 10.95 -7.32 -14.91
CA ALA A 245 9.92 -6.77 -14.04
C ALA A 245 10.53 -6.09 -12.80
N VAL A 246 11.48 -6.77 -12.14
CA VAL A 246 12.19 -6.22 -10.98
C VAL A 246 13.04 -5.01 -11.37
N LEU A 247 13.70 -5.05 -12.54
CA LEU A 247 14.50 -3.91 -13.02
C LEU A 247 13.65 -2.65 -13.29
N GLN A 248 12.41 -2.83 -13.75
CA GLN A 248 11.51 -1.71 -14.05
C GLN A 248 10.70 -1.22 -12.85
N ASP A 249 10.78 -1.90 -11.71
CA ASP A 249 10.18 -1.38 -10.48
C ASP A 249 10.78 -0.01 -10.12
N PRO A 250 9.94 1.02 -9.87
CA PRO A 250 10.43 2.38 -9.68
C PRO A 250 11.42 2.56 -8.53
N LEU A 251 11.24 1.82 -7.44
CA LEU A 251 12.17 1.90 -6.30
C LEU A 251 13.47 1.18 -6.61
N VAL A 252 13.38 -0.03 -7.14
CA VAL A 252 14.55 -0.85 -7.47
C VAL A 252 15.41 -0.16 -8.53
N SER A 253 14.80 0.34 -9.61
CA SER A 253 15.51 1.06 -10.69
C SER A 253 16.17 2.35 -10.22
N ALA A 254 15.67 2.96 -9.15
CA ALA A 254 16.27 4.18 -8.60
C ALA A 254 17.56 3.91 -7.81
N VAL A 255 17.74 2.69 -7.26
CA VAL A 255 18.82 2.38 -6.30
C VAL A 255 19.76 1.26 -6.74
N CYS A 256 19.35 0.39 -7.66
CA CYS A 256 20.11 -0.76 -8.12
C CYS A 256 20.54 -0.62 -9.58
N SER A 257 21.76 -1.06 -9.89
CA SER A 257 22.19 -1.28 -11.28
C SER A 257 21.56 -2.57 -11.85
N PRO A 258 21.54 -2.76 -13.18
CA PRO A 258 21.07 -4.01 -13.79
C PRO A 258 21.76 -5.25 -13.23
N ASP A 259 23.08 -5.22 -13.04
CA ASP A 259 23.85 -6.36 -12.51
C ASP A 259 23.46 -6.66 -11.06
N GLU A 260 23.19 -5.65 -10.25
CA GLU A 260 22.69 -5.81 -8.87
C GLU A 260 21.29 -6.43 -8.85
N VAL A 261 20.41 -6.04 -9.78
CA VAL A 261 19.07 -6.66 -9.91
C VAL A 261 19.18 -8.13 -10.31
N TRP A 262 20.03 -8.46 -11.29
CA TRP A 262 20.25 -9.85 -11.71
C TRP A 262 20.77 -10.72 -10.57
N ALA A 263 21.77 -10.24 -9.83
CA ALA A 263 22.31 -10.95 -8.67
C ALA A 263 21.27 -11.10 -7.55
N MET A 264 20.50 -10.06 -7.26
CA MET A 264 19.45 -10.09 -6.25
C MET A 264 18.36 -11.13 -6.59
N VAL A 265 17.89 -11.14 -7.84
CA VAL A 265 16.85 -12.08 -8.26
C VAL A 265 17.36 -13.52 -8.20
N ASP A 266 18.62 -13.79 -8.63
CA ASP A 266 19.23 -15.12 -8.52
C ASP A 266 19.33 -15.57 -7.04
N GLU A 267 19.78 -14.69 -6.13
CA GLU A 267 19.84 -15.01 -4.69
C GLU A 267 18.44 -15.30 -4.11
N MET A 268 17.43 -14.51 -4.48
CA MET A 268 16.05 -14.71 -4.03
C MET A 268 15.43 -16.00 -4.56
N LEU A 269 15.66 -16.34 -5.83
CA LEU A 269 15.20 -17.59 -6.43
C LEU A 269 15.73 -18.79 -5.65
N VAL A 270 17.03 -18.83 -5.41
CA VAL A 270 17.67 -19.94 -4.67
C VAL A 270 17.14 -20.01 -3.24
N ALA A 271 17.05 -18.88 -2.55
CA ALA A 271 16.56 -18.82 -1.17
C ALA A 271 15.09 -19.25 -1.04
N GLN A 272 14.28 -19.04 -2.07
CA GLN A 272 12.85 -19.32 -2.07
C GLN A 272 12.48 -20.53 -2.95
N SER A 273 13.44 -21.31 -3.41
CA SER A 273 13.26 -22.42 -4.37
C SER A 273 12.13 -23.38 -3.99
N LYS A 274 11.93 -23.63 -2.69
CA LYS A 274 10.86 -24.48 -2.16
C LYS A 274 9.45 -24.03 -2.57
N TRP A 275 9.25 -22.74 -2.79
CA TRP A 275 7.95 -22.15 -3.10
C TRP A 275 7.82 -21.68 -4.54
N LEU A 276 8.86 -21.89 -5.36
CA LEU A 276 8.94 -21.43 -6.73
C LEU A 276 9.15 -22.62 -7.72
N PRO A 277 8.18 -23.57 -7.78
CA PRO A 277 8.32 -24.77 -8.59
C PRO A 277 8.46 -24.48 -10.09
N GLN A 278 7.88 -23.36 -10.58
CA GLN A 278 7.94 -22.96 -11.98
C GLN A 278 9.34 -22.56 -12.45
N TYR A 279 10.27 -22.29 -11.53
CA TYR A 279 11.65 -21.90 -11.83
C TYR A 279 12.68 -22.97 -11.46
N GLN A 280 12.27 -24.21 -11.17
CA GLN A 280 13.20 -25.27 -10.73
C GLN A 280 14.33 -25.53 -11.73
N ASN A 281 14.07 -25.46 -13.03
CA ASN A 281 15.07 -25.66 -14.07
C ASN A 281 16.15 -24.54 -14.09
N GLU A 282 15.90 -23.42 -13.45
CA GLU A 282 16.82 -22.28 -13.39
C GLU A 282 17.75 -22.31 -12.16
N MET A 283 17.45 -23.16 -11.18
CA MET A 283 18.13 -23.12 -9.87
C MET A 283 19.63 -23.39 -9.97
N ASP A 284 20.05 -24.41 -10.74
CA ASP A 284 21.47 -24.73 -10.90
C ASP A 284 22.23 -23.60 -11.60
N GLN A 285 21.60 -22.99 -12.61
CA GLN A 285 22.18 -21.87 -13.33
C GLN A 285 22.26 -20.62 -12.43
N ALA A 286 21.25 -20.37 -11.62
CA ALA A 286 21.25 -19.26 -10.65
C ALA A 286 22.37 -19.44 -9.61
N LEU A 287 22.54 -20.66 -9.09
CA LEU A 287 23.65 -20.98 -8.17
C LEU A 287 25.03 -20.74 -8.82
N GLU A 288 25.21 -21.14 -10.08
CA GLU A 288 26.46 -20.89 -10.80
C GLU A 288 26.69 -19.38 -11.06
N ARG A 289 25.64 -18.63 -11.39
CA ARG A 289 25.75 -17.16 -11.52
C ARG A 289 26.10 -16.48 -10.21
N ILE A 290 25.51 -16.92 -9.09
CA ILE A 290 25.83 -16.41 -7.75
C ILE A 290 27.30 -16.64 -7.40
N LYS A 291 27.83 -17.87 -7.65
CA LYS A 291 29.24 -18.19 -7.40
C LYS A 291 30.21 -17.34 -8.20
N LYS A 292 29.84 -16.99 -9.43
CA LYS A 292 30.64 -16.18 -10.36
C LYS A 292 30.44 -14.68 -10.21
N SER A 293 29.45 -14.27 -9.44
CA SER A 293 29.10 -12.85 -9.29
C SER A 293 30.21 -12.05 -8.62
N THR A 294 30.57 -10.94 -9.25
CA THR A 294 31.49 -9.93 -8.70
C THR A 294 30.77 -8.75 -8.06
N VAL A 295 29.44 -8.79 -8.06
CA VAL A 295 28.59 -7.74 -7.47
C VAL A 295 28.83 -7.68 -5.97
N LYS A 296 29.25 -6.52 -5.49
CA LYS A 296 29.48 -6.29 -4.07
C LYS A 296 28.15 -6.03 -3.36
N LYS A 297 27.88 -6.78 -2.29
CA LYS A 297 26.73 -6.52 -1.44
C LYS A 297 26.86 -5.13 -0.82
N LYS A 298 25.93 -4.26 -1.16
CA LYS A 298 25.84 -2.93 -0.54
C LYS A 298 25.07 -3.06 0.77
N ASN A 299 25.66 -2.57 1.85
CA ASN A 299 24.94 -2.37 3.10
C ASN A 299 24.12 -1.06 2.98
N PHE A 300 23.04 -1.12 2.20
CA PHE A 300 22.22 0.03 1.89
C PHE A 300 21.26 0.32 3.06
N LYS A 301 21.73 1.14 3.99
CA LYS A 301 20.92 1.58 5.15
C LYS A 301 19.72 2.45 4.76
N GLY A 302 19.68 2.93 3.53
CA GLY A 302 18.69 3.89 3.06
C GLY A 302 17.38 3.30 2.56
N ALA A 303 17.31 1.99 2.25
CA ALA A 303 16.03 1.34 1.95
C ALA A 303 15.15 1.19 3.21
N ALA A 304 15.67 1.67 4.35
CA ALA A 304 14.91 1.93 5.56
C ALA A 304 14.42 0.70 6.32
N ARG A 305 15.26 -0.31 6.45
CA ARG A 305 15.01 -1.34 7.46
C ARG A 305 15.50 -0.83 8.81
N MET A 306 14.61 -0.73 9.79
CA MET A 306 14.99 -0.53 11.17
C MET A 306 15.73 -1.75 11.72
N LYS A 307 16.58 -1.55 12.72
CA LYS A 307 17.21 -2.64 13.47
C LYS A 307 16.13 -3.56 14.05
N THR A 308 16.32 -4.87 13.94
CA THR A 308 15.51 -5.85 14.67
C THR A 308 15.59 -5.57 16.16
N ARG A 309 14.47 -5.47 16.83
CA ARG A 309 14.37 -5.15 18.25
C ARG A 309 14.55 -6.39 19.10
N SER A 310 15.11 -6.20 20.31
CA SER A 310 15.19 -7.25 21.31
C SER A 310 13.80 -7.54 21.92
N PRO A 311 13.60 -8.71 22.55
CA PRO A 311 12.37 -9.00 23.26
C PRO A 311 12.03 -7.99 24.38
N GLU A 312 13.04 -7.34 24.97
CA GLU A 312 12.85 -6.31 25.98
C GLU A 312 12.38 -4.98 25.37
N GLU A 313 12.96 -4.59 24.21
CA GLU A 313 12.52 -3.43 23.45
C GLU A 313 11.08 -3.61 22.96
N LEU A 314 10.69 -4.84 22.56
CA LEU A 314 9.33 -5.16 22.14
C LEU A 314 8.29 -5.08 23.26
N LYS A 315 8.66 -5.47 24.50
CA LYS A 315 7.74 -5.37 25.64
C LYS A 315 7.38 -3.92 26.01
N ASN A 316 8.27 -3.00 25.71
CA ASN A 316 8.10 -1.57 26.02
C ASN A 316 7.65 -0.74 24.81
N ASP A 317 7.37 -1.37 23.70
CA ASP A 317 7.04 -0.70 22.47
C ASP A 317 5.55 -0.36 22.38
N LYS A 318 5.26 0.92 22.58
CA LYS A 318 3.91 1.45 22.46
C LYS A 318 3.30 1.32 21.06
N GLU A 319 4.11 1.32 20.00
CA GLU A 319 3.61 1.12 18.64
C GLU A 319 3.13 -0.31 18.39
N SER A 320 3.87 -1.30 18.93
CA SER A 320 3.43 -2.69 18.84
C SER A 320 2.19 -2.95 19.69
N SER A 321 2.08 -2.32 20.87
CA SER A 321 0.87 -2.39 21.67
C SER A 321 -0.28 -1.63 21.02
N LEU A 322 -0.04 -0.48 20.39
CA LEU A 322 -1.06 0.25 19.63
C LEU A 322 -1.54 -0.51 18.37
N LEU A 323 -0.70 -1.32 17.74
CA LEU A 323 -1.12 -2.19 16.64
C LEU A 323 -1.97 -3.36 17.14
N VAL A 324 -1.59 -3.95 18.26
CA VAL A 324 -2.39 -4.99 18.95
C VAL A 324 -3.65 -4.35 19.52
N GLU A 325 -3.54 -3.16 20.12
CA GLU A 325 -4.68 -2.40 20.61
C GLU A 325 -5.52 -1.83 19.49
N ALA A 326 -4.99 -1.36 18.36
CA ALA A 326 -5.79 -0.92 17.22
C ALA A 326 -6.53 -2.07 16.56
N GLN A 327 -5.90 -3.23 16.46
CA GLN A 327 -6.57 -4.46 16.02
C GLN A 327 -7.54 -5.01 17.08
N ALA A 328 -7.22 -4.90 18.36
CA ALA A 328 -8.11 -5.22 19.47
C ALA A 328 -9.16 -4.12 19.73
N PHE A 329 -8.82 -2.84 19.51
CA PHE A 329 -9.73 -1.70 19.66
C PHE A 329 -10.78 -1.60 18.58
N GLU A 330 -10.55 -2.17 17.40
CA GLU A 330 -11.61 -2.38 16.41
C GLU A 330 -12.59 -3.46 16.87
N PHE A 331 -12.19 -4.29 17.84
CA PHE A 331 -13.04 -5.29 18.47
C PHE A 331 -13.70 -4.82 19.79
N ASP A 332 -13.11 -3.83 20.50
CA ASP A 332 -13.57 -3.39 21.83
C ASP A 332 -14.20 -1.98 21.86
N LYS A 333 -14.35 -1.29 20.77
CA LYS A 333 -15.00 0.00 20.62
C LYS A 333 -15.92 -0.05 19.40
#